data_6426bd201211c6a12d218d6383a0f61c
#
_entry.id   6426bd201211c6a12d218d6383a0f61c
#
_cell.length_a   1.000
_cell.length_b   1.000
_cell.length_c   1.000
_cell.angle_alpha   90.00
_cell.angle_beta   90.00
_cell.angle_gamma   90.00
#
_symmetry.space_group_name_H-M   'P 1'
#
loop_
_entity.id
_entity.type
_entity.pdbx_description
1 polymer ?
#
loop_
_entity_poly.entity_id
_entity_poly.type
_entity_poly.pdbx_seq_one_letter_code
_entity_poly.pdbx_strand_id
1 'polypeptide(L)'
;MFVVRGLLGLLALTGIAWLCSENRRRLPVKTLVVGISLQITLAVLLLKLPACRGFFLSLNQLFLALDRSSAAGTAMVFGYLGGAPLPFVETAPGSSFILGLRALPLVLVMSALSALLFYWRVLPLVVRGLSSLLRRVLPIGGAVAIGAAANIFVGMVEAPLLIRPYLKTLSRSELFTVMTCGMSTIAGTMLVLYAGFLQNVIPDALGHILIASLISAPAAIVIAQLMVPPVGPPTNGDLIMLESADSTMDAITRGTSEGLKLWLNILAMLIVLVALVHLGNELLGLLPAVQGQALTLQRILGWLLAPIAWVIGVPWSEAVTGGSLLGTKVILNELLAYLDMSQLPATALSERSRLILAYALCGFANFGSLGIMIGGMGTMAPERRGEIVSLGLKSIVAGTLATCMTGAVIGML
;
A
#
# COMPACT_ATOMS: atom_id res chain seq x y z
N MET A 1 27.66 0.95 8.63
CA MET A 1 26.68 1.35 9.68
C MET A 1 25.24 1.09 9.23
N PHE A 2 24.82 1.52 8.06
CA PHE A 2 23.43 1.38 7.56
C PHE A 2 22.96 -0.06 7.37
N VAL A 3 23.77 -0.92 6.76
CA VAL A 3 23.46 -2.34 6.57
C VAL A 3 23.18 -3.05 7.89
N VAL A 4 24.04 -2.83 8.90
CA VAL A 4 23.86 -3.43 10.24
C VAL A 4 22.55 -2.99 10.86
N ARG A 5 22.22 -1.71 10.74
CA ARG A 5 20.98 -1.15 11.29
C ARG A 5 19.75 -1.71 10.58
N GLY A 6 19.78 -1.85 9.26
CA GLY A 6 18.67 -2.48 8.52
C GLY A 6 18.51 -3.96 8.85
N LEU A 7 19.60 -4.71 9.02
CA LEU A 7 19.54 -6.11 9.49
C LEU A 7 18.94 -6.21 10.89
N LEU A 8 19.33 -5.33 11.82
CA LEU A 8 18.71 -5.24 13.14
C LEU A 8 17.21 -4.90 13.04
N GLY A 9 16.86 -4.03 12.10
CA GLY A 9 15.47 -3.70 11.79
C GLY A 9 14.67 -4.93 11.34
N LEU A 10 15.19 -5.70 10.39
CA LEU A 10 14.56 -6.93 9.92
C LEU A 10 14.40 -7.95 11.05
N LEU A 11 15.44 -8.12 11.90
CA LEU A 11 15.38 -9.01 13.05
C LEU A 11 14.35 -8.55 14.08
N ALA A 12 14.28 -7.25 14.38
CA ALA A 12 13.31 -6.71 15.32
C ALA A 12 11.87 -6.87 14.81
N LEU A 13 11.60 -6.54 13.54
CA LEU A 13 10.27 -6.65 12.95
C LEU A 13 9.81 -8.11 12.85
N THR A 14 10.68 -9.03 12.46
CA THR A 14 10.37 -10.46 12.46
C THR A 14 10.21 -11.00 13.88
N GLY A 15 10.98 -10.50 14.85
CA GLY A 15 10.82 -10.80 16.27
C GLY A 15 9.45 -10.34 16.81
N ILE A 16 8.99 -9.15 16.45
CA ILE A 16 7.64 -8.65 16.80
C ILE A 16 6.57 -9.55 16.17
N ALA A 17 6.71 -9.92 14.90
CA ALA A 17 5.78 -10.83 14.23
C ALA A 17 5.72 -12.20 14.92
N TRP A 18 6.88 -12.74 15.36
CA TRP A 18 6.95 -14.00 16.12
C TRP A 18 6.30 -13.87 17.51
N LEU A 19 6.47 -12.75 18.19
CA LEU A 19 5.79 -12.49 19.48
C LEU A 19 4.26 -12.48 19.32
N CYS A 20 3.75 -11.98 18.19
CA CYS A 20 2.34 -11.97 17.83
C CYS A 20 1.84 -13.29 17.23
N SER A 21 2.68 -14.33 17.15
CA SER A 21 2.36 -15.61 16.52
C SER A 21 1.31 -16.40 17.31
N GLU A 22 0.39 -17.02 16.57
CA GLU A 22 -0.57 -18.00 17.15
C GLU A 22 0.10 -19.29 17.62
N ASN A 23 1.28 -19.63 17.04
CA ASN A 23 2.07 -20.78 17.46
C ASN A 23 3.57 -20.50 17.36
N ARG A 24 4.15 -19.99 18.44
CA ARG A 24 5.58 -19.62 18.51
C ARG A 24 6.55 -20.79 18.36
N ARG A 25 6.08 -22.03 18.53
CA ARG A 25 6.92 -23.23 18.38
C ARG A 25 7.11 -23.63 16.91
N ARG A 26 6.22 -23.20 16.03
CA ARG A 26 6.30 -23.49 14.59
C ARG A 26 6.88 -22.30 13.85
N LEU A 27 8.20 -22.31 13.66
CA LEU A 27 8.90 -21.30 12.89
C LEU A 27 8.99 -21.75 11.42
N PRO A 28 8.45 -21.00 10.46
CA PRO A 28 8.60 -21.30 9.03
C PRO A 28 9.96 -20.82 8.52
N VAL A 29 11.05 -21.45 9.01
CA VAL A 29 12.43 -21.01 8.77
C VAL A 29 12.74 -20.89 7.27
N LYS A 30 12.26 -21.83 6.45
CA LYS A 30 12.44 -21.79 5.00
C LYS A 30 11.81 -20.54 4.39
N THR A 31 10.54 -20.23 4.74
CA THR A 31 9.86 -19.02 4.27
C THR A 31 10.56 -17.76 4.75
N LEU A 32 11.02 -17.74 5.99
CA LEU A 32 11.72 -16.60 6.58
C LEU A 32 13.01 -16.29 5.82
N VAL A 33 13.90 -17.26 5.67
CA VAL A 33 15.20 -17.08 5.01
C VAL A 33 15.00 -16.76 3.53
N VAL A 34 14.22 -17.58 2.84
CA VAL A 34 14.01 -17.42 1.39
C VAL A 34 13.24 -16.12 1.07
N GLY A 35 12.22 -15.80 1.87
CA GLY A 35 11.42 -14.60 1.64
C GLY A 35 12.18 -13.29 1.87
N ILE A 36 12.98 -13.22 2.94
CA ILE A 36 13.86 -12.05 3.20
C ILE A 36 14.94 -11.96 2.12
N SER A 37 15.57 -13.08 1.75
CA SER A 37 16.56 -13.10 0.67
C SER A 37 15.95 -12.63 -0.66
N LEU A 38 14.75 -13.11 -0.99
CA LEU A 38 14.02 -12.68 -2.18
C LEU A 38 13.70 -11.18 -2.14
N GLN A 39 13.24 -10.67 -1.00
CA GLN A 39 12.96 -9.25 -0.81
C GLN A 39 14.19 -8.38 -1.04
N ILE A 40 15.32 -8.72 -0.42
CA ILE A 40 16.60 -7.99 -0.57
C ILE A 40 17.10 -8.10 -2.02
N THR A 41 17.07 -9.29 -2.60
CA THR A 41 17.52 -9.52 -3.98
C THR A 41 16.70 -8.69 -4.97
N LEU A 42 15.38 -8.71 -4.84
CA LEU A 42 14.49 -7.88 -5.68
C LEU A 42 14.78 -6.39 -5.50
N ALA A 43 14.95 -5.92 -4.26
CA ALA A 43 15.28 -4.52 -4.00
C ALA A 43 16.60 -4.10 -4.67
N VAL A 44 17.66 -4.92 -4.53
CA VAL A 44 18.96 -4.67 -5.17
C VAL A 44 18.84 -4.68 -6.69
N LEU A 45 18.20 -5.71 -7.26
CA LEU A 45 18.01 -5.82 -8.70
C LEU A 45 17.25 -4.63 -9.29
N LEU A 46 16.10 -4.29 -8.68
CA LEU A 46 15.23 -3.23 -9.20
C LEU A 46 15.82 -1.82 -9.05
N LEU A 47 16.61 -1.58 -7.98
CA LEU A 47 17.19 -0.26 -7.72
C LEU A 47 18.58 -0.05 -8.32
N LYS A 48 19.40 -1.13 -8.46
CA LYS A 48 20.82 -1.00 -8.87
C LYS A 48 21.07 -1.38 -10.33
N LEU A 49 20.19 -2.19 -10.97
CA LEU A 49 20.40 -2.57 -12.37
C LEU A 49 20.03 -1.42 -13.32
N PRO A 50 20.96 -1.01 -14.25
CA PRO A 50 20.69 0.06 -15.20
C PRO A 50 19.48 -0.22 -16.12
N ALA A 51 19.27 -1.48 -16.49
CA ALA A 51 18.12 -1.88 -17.31
C ALA A 51 16.79 -1.61 -16.61
N CYS A 52 16.70 -1.88 -15.30
CA CYS A 52 15.50 -1.58 -14.51
C CYS A 52 15.29 -0.07 -14.39
N ARG A 53 16.36 0.71 -14.22
CA ARG A 53 16.28 2.17 -14.18
C ARG A 53 15.71 2.75 -15.48
N GLY A 54 16.17 2.28 -16.64
CA GLY A 54 15.63 2.69 -17.93
C GLY A 54 14.13 2.37 -18.06
N PHE A 55 13.69 1.19 -17.61
CA PHE A 55 12.29 0.81 -17.58
C PHE A 55 11.46 1.75 -16.68
N PHE A 56 11.93 2.06 -15.46
CA PHE A 56 11.21 2.96 -14.55
C PHE A 56 11.15 4.39 -15.06
N LEU A 57 12.20 4.88 -15.74
CA LEU A 57 12.16 6.20 -16.39
C LEU A 57 11.10 6.25 -17.50
N SER A 58 11.00 5.20 -18.32
CA SER A 58 9.95 5.12 -19.35
C SER A 58 8.54 5.05 -18.71
N LEU A 59 8.41 4.31 -17.62
CA LEU A 59 7.17 4.22 -16.86
C LEU A 59 6.78 5.58 -16.26
N ASN A 60 7.74 6.34 -15.75
CA ASN A 60 7.51 7.70 -15.24
C ASN A 60 7.04 8.66 -16.32
N GLN A 61 7.57 8.55 -17.55
CA GLN A 61 7.06 9.34 -18.70
C GLN A 61 5.61 8.99 -19.05
N LEU A 62 5.27 7.69 -19.03
CA LEU A 62 3.90 7.23 -19.23
C LEU A 62 2.97 7.79 -18.12
N PHE A 63 3.44 7.78 -16.87
CA PHE A 63 2.72 8.39 -15.75
C PHE A 63 2.42 9.87 -15.98
N LEU A 64 3.44 10.66 -16.35
CA LEU A 64 3.26 12.09 -16.63
C LEU A 64 2.31 12.34 -17.81
N ALA A 65 2.26 11.43 -18.79
CA ALA A 65 1.28 11.51 -19.88
C ALA A 65 -0.14 11.21 -19.37
N LEU A 66 -0.33 10.21 -18.51
CA LEU A 66 -1.62 9.87 -17.90
C LEU A 66 -2.12 11.00 -16.99
N ASP A 67 -1.25 11.57 -16.17
CA ASP A 67 -1.58 12.71 -15.30
C ASP A 67 -2.04 13.91 -16.10
N ARG A 68 -1.30 14.29 -17.14
CA ARG A 68 -1.69 15.37 -18.07
C ARG A 68 -3.01 15.08 -18.80
N SER A 69 -3.22 13.83 -19.22
CA SER A 69 -4.47 13.43 -19.89
C SER A 69 -5.66 13.50 -18.95
N SER A 70 -5.48 13.06 -17.70
CA SER A 70 -6.49 13.19 -16.66
C SER A 70 -6.79 14.67 -16.36
N ALA A 71 -5.74 15.49 -16.24
CA ALA A 71 -5.87 16.93 -16.03
C ALA A 71 -6.66 17.63 -17.14
N ALA A 72 -6.47 17.22 -18.40
CA ALA A 72 -7.25 17.73 -19.53
C ALA A 72 -8.74 17.38 -19.38
N GLY A 73 -9.06 16.16 -18.97
CA GLY A 73 -10.43 15.71 -18.71
C GLY A 73 -11.08 16.47 -17.54
N THR A 74 -10.37 16.62 -16.43
CA THR A 74 -10.90 17.35 -15.24
C THR A 74 -11.06 18.84 -15.53
N ALA A 75 -10.13 19.45 -16.27
CA ALA A 75 -10.23 20.84 -16.72
C ALA A 75 -11.47 21.08 -17.61
N MET A 76 -11.77 20.14 -18.51
CA MET A 76 -12.94 20.21 -19.38
C MET A 76 -14.25 20.10 -18.58
N VAL A 77 -14.32 19.17 -17.61
CA VAL A 77 -15.55 18.88 -16.87
C VAL A 77 -15.81 19.88 -15.72
N PHE A 78 -14.75 20.25 -14.98
CA PHE A 78 -14.83 21.08 -13.78
C PHE A 78 -14.31 22.51 -13.97
N GLY A 79 -13.86 22.88 -15.17
CA GLY A 79 -13.30 24.19 -15.45
C GLY A 79 -12.04 24.46 -14.57
N TYR A 80 -11.95 25.69 -14.04
CA TYR A 80 -10.81 26.09 -13.20
C TYR A 80 -10.69 25.27 -11.89
N LEU A 81 -11.77 24.72 -11.36
CA LEU A 81 -11.74 23.81 -10.20
C LEU A 81 -11.01 22.49 -10.54
N GLY A 82 -11.07 22.06 -11.80
CA GLY A 82 -10.41 20.87 -12.30
C GLY A 82 -9.02 21.11 -12.91
N GLY A 83 -8.53 22.36 -12.85
CA GLY A 83 -7.19 22.70 -13.31
C GLY A 83 -7.10 23.49 -14.62
N ALA A 84 -8.23 23.94 -15.20
CA ALA A 84 -8.21 24.94 -16.29
C ALA A 84 -7.64 26.28 -15.79
N PRO A 85 -7.24 27.19 -16.70
CA PRO A 85 -6.74 28.51 -16.30
C PRO A 85 -7.69 29.24 -15.37
N LEU A 86 -7.13 29.87 -14.34
CA LEU A 86 -7.91 30.61 -13.34
C LEU A 86 -8.46 31.91 -13.93
N PRO A 87 -9.73 32.24 -13.68
CA PRO A 87 -10.30 33.53 -14.08
C PRO A 87 -9.94 34.67 -13.13
N PHE A 88 -9.08 34.44 -12.15
CA PHE A 88 -8.61 35.38 -11.12
C PHE A 88 -7.14 35.14 -10.78
N VAL A 89 -6.51 36.11 -10.10
CA VAL A 89 -5.15 35.99 -9.61
C VAL A 89 -5.15 35.38 -8.22
N GLU A 90 -4.36 34.32 -8.02
CA GLU A 90 -4.18 33.74 -6.68
C GLU A 90 -3.40 34.70 -5.78
N THR A 91 -3.92 34.97 -4.58
CA THR A 91 -3.19 35.73 -3.56
C THR A 91 -2.13 34.88 -2.86
N ALA A 92 -2.34 33.56 -2.80
CA ALA A 92 -1.37 32.60 -2.32
C ALA A 92 -1.20 31.48 -3.36
N PRO A 93 0.01 31.21 -3.86
CA PRO A 93 0.24 30.19 -4.89
C PRO A 93 -0.26 28.82 -4.42
N GLY A 94 -1.08 28.15 -5.26
CA GLY A 94 -1.62 26.82 -5.00
C GLY A 94 -2.90 26.80 -4.14
N SER A 95 -3.43 27.94 -3.72
CA SER A 95 -4.68 28.01 -2.93
C SER A 95 -5.93 27.54 -3.71
N SER A 96 -5.88 27.54 -5.04
CA SER A 96 -6.94 26.99 -5.92
C SER A 96 -6.84 25.47 -6.13
N PHE A 97 -5.86 24.79 -5.53
CA PHE A 97 -5.74 23.35 -5.67
C PHE A 97 -6.81 22.62 -4.86
N ILE A 98 -7.79 22.02 -5.55
CA ILE A 98 -8.86 21.23 -4.93
C ILE A 98 -8.56 19.75 -5.16
N LEU A 99 -8.07 19.07 -4.11
CA LEU A 99 -7.68 17.66 -4.13
C LEU A 99 -8.75 16.77 -4.77
N GLY A 100 -10.02 16.96 -4.36
CA GLY A 100 -11.16 16.14 -4.78
C GLY A 100 -11.46 16.22 -6.27
N LEU A 101 -11.27 17.38 -6.89
CA LEU A 101 -11.65 17.65 -8.28
C LEU A 101 -10.46 17.65 -9.26
N ARG A 102 -9.24 17.86 -8.75
CA ARG A 102 -8.04 17.99 -9.58
C ARG A 102 -7.16 16.75 -9.57
N ALA A 103 -6.88 16.18 -8.40
CA ALA A 103 -5.99 15.03 -8.29
C ALA A 103 -6.75 13.69 -8.21
N LEU A 104 -7.77 13.58 -7.37
CA LEU A 104 -8.46 12.32 -7.15
C LEU A 104 -9.18 11.74 -8.40
N PRO A 105 -9.69 12.53 -9.38
CA PRO A 105 -10.31 11.96 -10.57
C PRO A 105 -9.36 11.12 -11.45
N LEU A 106 -8.05 11.23 -11.25
CA LEU A 106 -7.07 10.34 -11.89
C LEU A 106 -7.39 8.86 -11.64
N VAL A 107 -8.03 8.54 -10.49
CA VAL A 107 -8.51 7.20 -10.16
C VAL A 107 -9.53 6.66 -11.19
N LEU A 108 -10.36 7.53 -11.78
CA LEU A 108 -11.32 7.15 -12.84
C LEU A 108 -10.57 6.63 -14.07
N VAL A 109 -9.58 7.39 -14.52
CA VAL A 109 -8.77 7.05 -15.70
C VAL A 109 -7.98 5.76 -15.45
N MET A 110 -7.40 5.62 -14.25
CA MET A 110 -6.63 4.43 -13.87
C MET A 110 -7.52 3.20 -13.74
N SER A 111 -8.74 3.32 -13.22
CA SER A 111 -9.70 2.21 -13.14
C SER A 111 -10.13 1.74 -14.53
N ALA A 112 -10.46 2.68 -15.42
CA ALA A 112 -10.78 2.34 -16.80
C ALA A 112 -9.61 1.65 -17.53
N LEU A 113 -8.38 2.17 -17.35
CA LEU A 113 -7.19 1.57 -17.93
C LEU A 113 -6.89 0.18 -17.34
N SER A 114 -7.05 0.01 -16.05
CA SER A 114 -6.87 -1.30 -15.38
C SER A 114 -7.86 -2.33 -15.92
N ALA A 115 -9.13 -1.98 -16.06
CA ALA A 115 -10.16 -2.84 -16.64
C ALA A 115 -9.84 -3.21 -18.10
N LEU A 116 -9.33 -2.26 -18.87
CA LEU A 116 -8.89 -2.46 -20.25
C LEU A 116 -7.70 -3.42 -20.34
N LEU A 117 -6.67 -3.24 -19.51
CA LEU A 117 -5.51 -4.13 -19.44
C LEU A 117 -5.90 -5.56 -18.99
N PHE A 118 -6.93 -5.65 -18.16
CA PHE A 118 -7.51 -6.93 -17.76
C PHE A 118 -8.21 -7.62 -18.94
N TYR A 119 -9.06 -6.87 -19.68
CA TYR A 119 -9.76 -7.36 -20.87
C TYR A 119 -8.79 -7.81 -21.95
N TRP A 120 -7.72 -7.06 -22.23
CA TRP A 120 -6.66 -7.44 -23.18
C TRP A 120 -5.74 -8.55 -22.67
N ARG A 121 -5.98 -9.10 -21.49
CA ARG A 121 -5.20 -10.17 -20.84
C ARG A 121 -3.74 -9.80 -20.53
N VAL A 122 -3.37 -8.54 -20.61
CA VAL A 122 -2.02 -8.06 -20.25
C VAL A 122 -1.77 -8.26 -18.75
N LEU A 123 -2.68 -7.77 -17.92
CA LEU A 123 -2.55 -7.89 -16.46
C LEU A 123 -2.60 -9.35 -15.97
N PRO A 124 -3.53 -10.22 -16.44
CA PRO A 124 -3.51 -11.64 -16.11
C PRO A 124 -2.20 -12.37 -16.50
N LEU A 125 -1.58 -11.98 -17.62
CA LEU A 125 -0.29 -12.54 -18.03
C LEU A 125 0.83 -12.18 -17.05
N VAL A 126 0.89 -10.92 -16.63
CA VAL A 126 1.87 -10.43 -15.62
C VAL A 126 1.67 -11.15 -14.30
N VAL A 127 0.42 -11.26 -13.82
CA VAL A 127 0.06 -11.97 -12.58
C VAL A 127 0.47 -13.44 -12.65
N ARG A 128 0.23 -14.14 -13.76
CA ARG A 128 0.67 -15.53 -13.97
C ARG A 128 2.19 -15.67 -13.89
N GLY A 129 2.93 -14.79 -14.56
CA GLY A 129 4.40 -14.80 -14.52
C GLY A 129 4.94 -14.65 -13.10
N LEU A 130 4.43 -13.65 -12.39
CA LEU A 130 4.87 -13.35 -11.03
C LEU A 130 4.43 -14.43 -10.02
N SER A 131 3.22 -14.95 -10.12
CA SER A 131 2.75 -16.05 -9.27
C SER A 131 3.58 -17.32 -9.47
N SER A 132 3.96 -17.63 -10.72
CA SER A 132 4.87 -18.75 -11.02
C SER A 132 6.25 -18.57 -10.38
N LEU A 133 6.79 -17.35 -10.40
CA LEU A 133 8.05 -17.02 -9.72
C LEU A 133 7.93 -17.22 -8.20
N LEU A 134 6.89 -16.67 -7.58
CA LEU A 134 6.66 -16.81 -6.14
C LEU A 134 6.51 -18.27 -5.71
N ARG A 135 5.76 -19.07 -6.47
CA ARG A 135 5.61 -20.52 -6.21
C ARG A 135 6.90 -21.31 -6.31
N ARG A 136 7.81 -20.92 -7.23
CA ARG A 136 9.10 -21.63 -7.40
C ARG A 136 10.05 -21.33 -6.25
N VAL A 137 9.97 -20.13 -5.70
CA VAL A 137 10.94 -19.65 -4.69
C VAL A 137 10.40 -19.84 -3.27
N LEU A 138 9.14 -19.57 -3.03
CA LEU A 138 8.51 -19.66 -1.71
C LEU A 138 7.65 -20.92 -1.58
N PRO A 139 7.60 -21.56 -0.40
CA PRO A 139 6.79 -22.74 -0.13
C PRO A 139 5.31 -22.36 0.09
N ILE A 140 4.65 -21.83 -0.94
CA ILE A 140 3.26 -21.38 -0.92
C ILE A 140 2.43 -22.08 -2.01
N GLY A 141 1.13 -22.22 -1.77
CA GLY A 141 0.20 -22.78 -2.73
C GLY A 141 -0.09 -21.86 -3.92
N GLY A 142 -0.65 -22.44 -4.98
CA GLY A 142 -0.99 -21.70 -6.21
C GLY A 142 -1.97 -20.57 -5.94
N ALA A 143 -3.03 -20.82 -5.16
CA ALA A 143 -4.03 -19.82 -4.84
C ALA A 143 -3.42 -18.61 -4.10
N VAL A 144 -2.56 -18.85 -3.09
CA VAL A 144 -1.87 -17.79 -2.35
C VAL A 144 -0.91 -17.02 -3.25
N ALA A 145 -0.15 -17.72 -4.10
CA ALA A 145 0.80 -17.08 -5.02
C ALA A 145 0.09 -16.15 -6.02
N ILE A 146 -1.07 -16.56 -6.53
CA ILE A 146 -1.90 -15.73 -7.44
C ILE A 146 -2.44 -14.53 -6.67
N GLY A 147 -3.02 -14.73 -5.49
CA GLY A 147 -3.53 -13.65 -4.66
C GLY A 147 -2.45 -12.63 -4.29
N ALA A 148 -1.26 -13.09 -3.89
CA ALA A 148 -0.12 -12.24 -3.59
C ALA A 148 0.39 -11.47 -4.82
N ALA A 149 0.54 -12.15 -5.97
CA ALA A 149 0.98 -11.51 -7.21
C ALA A 149 -0.05 -10.49 -7.74
N ALA A 150 -1.33 -10.82 -7.64
CA ALA A 150 -2.40 -9.92 -8.05
C ALA A 150 -2.46 -8.66 -7.20
N ASN A 151 -2.30 -8.77 -5.87
CA ASN A 151 -2.33 -7.63 -4.94
C ASN A 151 -1.27 -6.56 -5.25
N ILE A 152 -0.23 -6.87 -6.01
CA ILE A 152 0.79 -5.88 -6.42
C ILE A 152 0.21 -4.87 -7.42
N PHE A 153 -0.78 -5.27 -8.22
CA PHE A 153 -1.30 -4.47 -9.33
C PHE A 153 -2.76 -4.10 -9.17
N VAL A 154 -3.55 -4.96 -8.52
CA VAL A 154 -4.97 -4.73 -8.27
C VAL A 154 -5.22 -4.58 -6.77
N GLY A 155 -6.40 -4.09 -6.42
CA GLY A 155 -6.73 -3.82 -5.03
C GLY A 155 -6.91 -5.07 -4.17
N MET A 156 -7.02 -4.85 -2.86
CA MET A 156 -7.16 -5.91 -1.85
C MET A 156 -8.51 -6.66 -1.92
N VAL A 157 -9.47 -6.21 -2.71
CA VAL A 157 -10.75 -6.88 -2.97
C VAL A 157 -10.70 -7.62 -4.30
N GLU A 158 -10.12 -7.01 -5.33
CA GLU A 158 -10.02 -7.56 -6.67
C GLU A 158 -9.07 -8.77 -6.72
N ALA A 159 -7.97 -8.74 -5.98
CA ALA A 159 -7.02 -9.85 -5.95
C ALA A 159 -7.64 -11.15 -5.38
N PRO A 160 -8.35 -11.14 -4.23
CA PRO A 160 -9.11 -12.29 -3.75
C PRO A 160 -10.18 -12.79 -4.72
N LEU A 161 -10.76 -11.91 -5.55
CA LEU A 161 -11.75 -12.31 -6.54
C LEU A 161 -11.18 -13.27 -7.59
N LEU A 162 -9.89 -13.10 -7.95
CA LEU A 162 -9.17 -14.00 -8.88
C LEU A 162 -8.95 -15.41 -8.33
N ILE A 163 -9.10 -15.59 -7.03
CA ILE A 163 -8.97 -16.88 -6.33
C ILE A 163 -10.26 -17.26 -5.60
N ARG A 164 -11.38 -16.62 -5.93
CA ARG A 164 -12.67 -16.76 -5.23
C ARG A 164 -13.09 -18.20 -4.93
N PRO A 165 -13.04 -19.19 -5.85
CA PRO A 165 -13.42 -20.56 -5.56
C PRO A 165 -12.55 -21.23 -4.50
N TYR A 166 -11.30 -20.80 -4.36
CA TYR A 166 -10.36 -21.36 -3.39
C TYR A 166 -10.50 -20.73 -2.00
N LEU A 167 -11.15 -19.55 -1.85
CA LEU A 167 -11.29 -18.85 -0.56
C LEU A 167 -11.91 -19.73 0.52
N LYS A 168 -12.83 -20.63 0.12
CA LYS A 168 -13.49 -21.58 1.04
C LYS A 168 -12.53 -22.64 1.58
N THR A 169 -11.59 -23.08 0.76
CA THR A 169 -10.66 -24.19 1.05
C THR A 169 -9.31 -23.77 1.55
N LEU A 170 -8.97 -22.46 1.49
CA LEU A 170 -7.75 -21.94 2.05
C LEU A 170 -7.63 -22.29 3.54
N SER A 171 -6.47 -22.75 3.97
CA SER A 171 -6.16 -22.84 5.39
C SER A 171 -6.19 -21.46 6.07
N ARG A 172 -6.28 -21.42 7.39
CA ARG A 172 -6.25 -20.17 8.16
C ARG A 172 -5.00 -19.32 7.86
N SER A 173 -3.83 -19.98 7.76
CA SER A 173 -2.58 -19.33 7.40
C SER A 173 -2.60 -18.74 6.00
N GLU A 174 -3.16 -19.47 5.04
CA GLU A 174 -3.27 -19.03 3.64
C GLU A 174 -4.23 -17.84 3.51
N LEU A 175 -5.40 -17.91 4.15
CA LEU A 175 -6.34 -16.80 4.20
C LEU A 175 -5.70 -15.55 4.79
N PHE A 176 -5.00 -15.70 5.92
CA PHE A 176 -4.28 -14.61 6.56
C PHE A 176 -3.15 -14.06 5.67
N THR A 177 -2.47 -14.92 4.93
CA THR A 177 -1.43 -14.48 3.98
C THR A 177 -2.01 -13.62 2.86
N VAL A 178 -3.15 -14.02 2.29
CA VAL A 178 -3.85 -13.22 1.26
C VAL A 178 -4.29 -11.86 1.84
N MET A 179 -4.87 -11.85 3.04
CA MET A 179 -5.26 -10.62 3.74
C MET A 179 -4.05 -9.72 3.99
N THR A 180 -2.93 -10.29 4.46
CA THR A 180 -1.69 -9.53 4.73
C THR A 180 -1.08 -8.97 3.45
N CYS A 181 -1.10 -9.71 2.34
CA CYS A 181 -0.66 -9.19 1.03
C CYS A 181 -1.50 -7.98 0.62
N GLY A 182 -2.83 -8.07 0.76
CA GLY A 182 -3.73 -6.94 0.51
C GLY A 182 -3.45 -5.70 1.36
N MET A 183 -3.05 -5.92 2.64
CA MET A 183 -2.69 -4.83 3.56
C MET A 183 -1.31 -4.23 3.31
N SER A 184 -0.39 -4.97 2.69
CA SER A 184 1.02 -4.54 2.53
C SER A 184 1.38 -4.06 1.13
N THR A 185 0.45 -4.09 0.20
CA THR A 185 0.60 -3.59 -1.18
C THR A 185 -0.41 -2.48 -1.44
N ILE A 186 -0.30 -1.84 -2.59
CA ILE A 186 -1.26 -0.83 -3.04
C ILE A 186 -1.83 -1.21 -4.40
N ALA A 187 -3.06 -0.76 -4.69
CA ALA A 187 -3.65 -0.93 -6.01
C ALA A 187 -2.95 -0.04 -7.05
N GLY A 188 -2.82 -0.54 -8.27
CA GLY A 188 -2.25 0.22 -9.39
C GLY A 188 -2.96 1.54 -9.66
N THR A 189 -4.27 1.61 -9.38
CA THR A 189 -5.08 2.83 -9.47
C THR A 189 -4.61 3.92 -8.52
N MET A 190 -4.12 3.55 -7.33
CA MET A 190 -3.65 4.47 -6.29
C MET A 190 -2.17 4.82 -6.44
N LEU A 191 -1.38 3.93 -7.07
CA LEU A 191 0.05 4.09 -7.27
C LEU A 191 0.40 5.41 -7.95
N VAL A 192 -0.37 5.75 -8.99
CA VAL A 192 -0.19 6.96 -9.79
C VAL A 192 -0.51 8.21 -8.99
N LEU A 193 -1.56 8.18 -8.18
CA LEU A 193 -1.95 9.27 -7.30
C LEU A 193 -0.87 9.58 -6.25
N TYR A 194 -0.34 8.54 -5.60
CA TYR A 194 0.72 8.72 -4.59
C TYR A 194 2.02 9.23 -5.19
N ALA A 195 2.37 8.74 -6.39
CA ALA A 195 3.52 9.27 -7.13
C ALA A 195 3.37 10.77 -7.43
N GLY A 196 2.16 11.23 -7.76
CA GLY A 196 1.85 12.63 -7.96
C GLY A 196 2.12 13.50 -6.73
N PHE A 197 1.76 13.04 -5.54
CA PHE A 197 2.07 13.79 -4.30
C PHE A 197 3.57 13.84 -4.00
N LEU A 198 4.29 12.77 -4.31
CA LEU A 198 5.70 12.64 -3.97
C LEU A 198 6.66 13.17 -5.04
N GLN A 199 6.20 13.50 -6.24
CA GLN A 199 7.06 13.90 -7.36
C GLN A 199 8.00 15.06 -7.07
N ASN A 200 7.59 16.01 -6.20
CA ASN A 200 8.39 17.16 -5.79
C ASN A 200 9.30 16.86 -4.58
N VAL A 201 9.18 15.69 -3.98
CA VAL A 201 9.85 15.31 -2.72
C VAL A 201 10.79 14.13 -2.91
N ILE A 202 10.46 13.23 -3.82
CA ILE A 202 11.25 12.02 -4.13
C ILE A 202 11.40 11.94 -5.65
N PRO A 203 12.63 11.99 -6.18
CA PRO A 203 12.87 11.72 -7.59
C PRO A 203 12.37 10.32 -7.98
N ASP A 204 11.81 10.18 -9.18
CA ASP A 204 11.28 8.91 -9.71
C ASP A 204 10.27 8.21 -8.78
N ALA A 205 9.44 8.99 -8.06
CA ALA A 205 8.50 8.51 -7.04
C ALA A 205 7.66 7.32 -7.51
N LEU A 206 7.18 7.32 -8.76
CA LEU A 206 6.40 6.21 -9.32
C LEU A 206 7.17 4.89 -9.30
N GLY A 207 8.43 4.91 -9.73
CA GLY A 207 9.30 3.74 -9.72
C GLY A 207 9.49 3.22 -8.30
N HIS A 208 9.76 4.12 -7.35
CA HIS A 208 9.93 3.74 -5.95
C HIS A 208 8.67 3.12 -5.35
N ILE A 209 7.48 3.67 -5.61
CA ILE A 209 6.22 3.12 -5.09
C ILE A 209 5.90 1.76 -5.72
N LEU A 210 6.14 1.58 -7.02
CA LEU A 210 5.96 0.28 -7.68
C LEU A 210 6.93 -0.77 -7.13
N ILE A 211 8.21 -0.41 -6.95
CA ILE A 211 9.20 -1.30 -6.31
C ILE A 211 8.76 -1.64 -4.88
N ALA A 212 8.27 -0.67 -4.12
CA ALA A 212 7.78 -0.88 -2.76
C ALA A 212 6.67 -1.95 -2.74
N SER A 213 5.68 -1.85 -3.64
CA SER A 213 4.61 -2.85 -3.75
C SER A 213 5.15 -4.24 -4.12
N LEU A 214 6.08 -4.31 -5.08
CA LEU A 214 6.70 -5.58 -5.52
C LEU A 214 7.46 -6.28 -4.39
N ILE A 215 8.31 -5.56 -3.65
CA ILE A 215 9.13 -6.15 -2.60
C ILE A 215 8.37 -6.31 -1.26
N SER A 216 7.20 -5.71 -1.12
CA SER A 216 6.32 -5.92 0.03
C SER A 216 5.60 -7.27 -0.03
N ALA A 217 5.36 -7.85 -1.22
CA ALA A 217 4.68 -9.13 -1.34
C ALA A 217 5.45 -10.30 -0.66
N PRO A 218 6.76 -10.53 -0.90
CA PRO A 218 7.51 -11.53 -0.15
C PRO A 218 7.60 -11.21 1.35
N ALA A 219 7.71 -9.93 1.75
CA ALA A 219 7.67 -9.53 3.17
C ALA A 219 6.35 -9.89 3.83
N ALA A 220 5.22 -9.64 3.13
CA ALA A 220 3.88 -9.99 3.60
C ALA A 220 3.73 -11.49 3.85
N ILE A 221 4.22 -12.32 2.93
CA ILE A 221 4.19 -13.77 3.07
C ILE A 221 5.02 -14.22 4.28
N VAL A 222 6.21 -13.65 4.48
CA VAL A 222 7.06 -13.93 5.64
C VAL A 222 6.37 -13.59 6.94
N ILE A 223 5.87 -12.36 7.07
CA ILE A 223 5.21 -11.88 8.29
C ILE A 223 3.92 -12.67 8.57
N ALA A 224 3.12 -12.91 7.53
CA ALA A 224 1.87 -13.67 7.68
C ALA A 224 2.12 -15.08 8.19
N GLN A 225 3.08 -15.80 7.60
CA GLN A 225 3.40 -17.17 8.04
C GLN A 225 4.10 -17.23 9.39
N LEU A 226 4.80 -16.17 9.83
CA LEU A 226 5.31 -16.07 11.20
C LEU A 226 4.18 -15.87 12.20
N MET A 227 3.21 -15.00 11.90
CA MET A 227 2.10 -14.70 12.82
C MET A 227 1.04 -15.80 12.85
N VAL A 228 0.76 -16.43 11.70
CA VAL A 228 -0.17 -17.57 11.58
C VAL A 228 0.55 -18.68 10.79
N PRO A 229 1.30 -19.55 11.49
CA PRO A 229 2.11 -20.58 10.83
C PRO A 229 1.27 -21.57 10.02
N PRO A 230 1.78 -22.02 8.85
CA PRO A 230 1.06 -22.95 8.00
C PRO A 230 0.86 -24.32 8.67
N VAL A 231 -0.31 -24.91 8.46
CA VAL A 231 -0.68 -26.23 8.92
C VAL A 231 -1.25 -27.01 7.74
N GLY A 232 -0.66 -28.15 7.42
CA GLY A 232 -1.09 -29.00 6.30
C GLY A 232 -0.47 -28.64 4.95
N PRO A 233 -0.87 -29.33 3.89
CA PRO A 233 -0.39 -29.05 2.53
C PRO A 233 -0.96 -27.75 2.00
N PRO A 234 -0.20 -27.04 1.15
CA PRO A 234 -0.66 -25.79 0.56
C PRO A 234 -1.78 -26.03 -0.46
N THR A 235 -2.74 -25.10 -0.53
CA THR A 235 -3.85 -25.13 -1.48
C THR A 235 -3.34 -24.83 -2.90
N ASN A 236 -3.46 -25.83 -3.79
CA ASN A 236 -3.22 -25.62 -5.20
C ASN A 236 -4.34 -24.77 -5.80
N GLY A 237 -4.03 -24.02 -6.85
CA GLY A 237 -5.00 -23.20 -7.54
C GLY A 237 -4.41 -22.58 -8.80
N ASP A 238 -5.29 -22.28 -9.75
CA ASP A 238 -4.98 -21.59 -10.98
C ASP A 238 -5.71 -20.24 -11.04
N LEU A 239 -5.19 -19.32 -11.86
CA LEU A 239 -5.80 -18.02 -12.08
C LEU A 239 -7.17 -18.18 -12.72
N ILE A 240 -8.20 -17.70 -12.05
CA ILE A 240 -9.54 -17.65 -12.60
C ILE A 240 -9.71 -16.34 -13.33
N MET A 241 -10.09 -16.44 -14.60
CA MET A 241 -10.46 -15.26 -15.36
C MET A 241 -11.79 -14.76 -14.84
N LEU A 242 -11.81 -13.51 -14.39
CA LEU A 242 -13.07 -12.80 -14.13
C LEU A 242 -13.89 -12.75 -15.42
N GLU A 243 -15.21 -12.63 -15.29
CA GLU A 243 -16.09 -12.42 -16.44
C GLU A 243 -15.50 -11.27 -17.27
N SER A 244 -15.07 -11.60 -18.47
CA SER A 244 -14.50 -10.61 -19.38
C SER A 244 -15.60 -9.66 -19.82
N ALA A 245 -15.26 -8.39 -19.96
CA ALA A 245 -16.13 -7.45 -20.65
C ALA A 245 -16.41 -7.96 -22.07
N ASP A 246 -17.57 -7.65 -22.62
CA ASP A 246 -17.98 -8.11 -23.95
C ASP A 246 -17.24 -7.38 -25.09
N SER A 247 -16.71 -6.18 -24.79
CA SER A 247 -15.96 -5.36 -25.75
C SER A 247 -14.98 -4.43 -25.03
N THR A 248 -14.07 -3.82 -25.81
CA THR A 248 -13.17 -2.78 -25.32
C THR A 248 -13.95 -1.61 -24.66
N MET A 249 -15.06 -1.17 -25.29
CA MET A 249 -15.89 -0.10 -24.73
C MET A 249 -16.63 -0.52 -23.48
N ASP A 250 -17.09 -1.76 -23.40
CA ASP A 250 -17.70 -2.31 -22.18
C ASP A 250 -16.69 -2.36 -21.03
N ALA A 251 -15.44 -2.77 -21.30
CA ALA A 251 -14.36 -2.74 -20.32
C ALA A 251 -14.10 -1.33 -19.78
N ILE A 252 -14.02 -0.32 -20.66
CA ILE A 252 -13.83 1.09 -20.29
C ILE A 252 -15.01 1.57 -19.45
N THR A 253 -16.24 1.26 -19.86
CA THR A 253 -17.46 1.71 -19.17
C THR A 253 -17.56 1.11 -17.77
N ARG A 254 -17.32 -0.21 -17.63
CA ARG A 254 -17.30 -0.90 -16.32
C ARG A 254 -16.19 -0.33 -15.42
N GLY A 255 -14.96 -0.20 -15.95
CA GLY A 255 -13.85 0.38 -15.20
C GLY A 255 -14.08 1.82 -14.77
N THR A 256 -14.73 2.65 -15.63
CA THR A 256 -15.11 4.01 -15.27
C THR A 256 -16.15 4.02 -14.15
N SER A 257 -17.17 3.14 -14.21
CA SER A 257 -18.19 3.05 -13.17
C SER A 257 -17.63 2.59 -11.82
N GLU A 258 -16.69 1.65 -11.83
CA GLU A 258 -15.96 1.22 -10.63
C GLU A 258 -15.06 2.34 -10.09
N GLY A 259 -14.35 3.03 -10.97
CA GLY A 259 -13.55 4.20 -10.64
C GLY A 259 -14.38 5.32 -10.00
N LEU A 260 -15.59 5.56 -10.50
CA LEU A 260 -16.51 6.55 -9.92
C LEU A 260 -16.90 6.20 -8.48
N LYS A 261 -17.24 4.94 -8.24
CA LYS A 261 -17.54 4.45 -6.89
C LYS A 261 -16.33 4.62 -5.96
N LEU A 262 -15.13 4.29 -6.46
CA LEU A 262 -13.89 4.41 -5.69
C LEU A 262 -13.59 5.89 -5.38
N TRP A 263 -13.69 6.78 -6.36
CA TRP A 263 -13.50 8.22 -6.19
C TRP A 263 -14.44 8.81 -5.13
N LEU A 264 -15.75 8.52 -5.22
CA LEU A 264 -16.75 8.98 -4.25
C LEU A 264 -16.50 8.41 -2.85
N ASN A 265 -16.12 7.14 -2.75
CA ASN A 265 -15.78 6.52 -1.48
C ASN A 265 -14.53 7.16 -0.85
N ILE A 266 -13.49 7.46 -1.64
CA ILE A 266 -12.31 8.16 -1.15
C ILE A 266 -12.69 9.54 -0.61
N LEU A 267 -13.48 10.33 -1.35
CA LEU A 267 -13.95 11.65 -0.91
C LEU A 267 -14.72 11.57 0.41
N ALA A 268 -15.69 10.65 0.49
CA ALA A 268 -16.50 10.48 1.69
C ALA A 268 -15.64 10.05 2.89
N MET A 269 -14.74 9.09 2.71
CA MET A 269 -13.85 8.62 3.77
C MET A 269 -12.87 9.68 4.23
N LEU A 270 -12.31 10.48 3.31
CA LEU A 270 -11.43 11.59 3.67
C LEU A 270 -12.15 12.62 4.54
N ILE A 271 -13.36 13.03 4.15
CA ILE A 271 -14.17 14.00 4.93
C ILE A 271 -14.42 13.44 6.34
N VAL A 272 -14.92 12.21 6.43
CA VAL A 272 -15.29 11.60 7.73
C VAL A 272 -14.07 11.39 8.60
N LEU A 273 -12.99 10.79 8.06
CA LEU A 273 -11.80 10.47 8.86
C LEU A 273 -11.08 11.73 9.34
N VAL A 274 -10.95 12.75 8.49
CA VAL A 274 -10.34 14.04 8.88
C VAL A 274 -11.20 14.71 9.95
N ALA A 275 -12.52 14.71 9.82
CA ALA A 275 -13.41 15.26 10.83
C ALA A 275 -13.31 14.52 12.18
N LEU A 276 -13.27 13.17 12.17
CA LEU A 276 -13.11 12.38 13.38
C LEU A 276 -11.76 12.60 14.07
N VAL A 277 -10.67 12.72 13.29
CA VAL A 277 -9.34 13.02 13.84
C VAL A 277 -9.31 14.43 14.42
N HIS A 278 -9.92 15.39 13.74
CA HIS A 278 -10.01 16.76 14.26
C HIS A 278 -10.80 16.80 15.57
N LEU A 279 -11.95 16.15 15.64
CA LEU A 279 -12.73 15.99 16.87
C LEU A 279 -11.91 15.32 17.98
N GLY A 280 -11.17 14.26 17.66
CA GLY A 280 -10.26 13.59 18.59
C GLY A 280 -9.15 14.54 19.10
N ASN A 281 -8.60 15.37 18.24
CA ASN A 281 -7.59 16.35 18.60
C ASN A 281 -8.15 17.48 19.47
N GLU A 282 -9.37 17.94 19.22
CA GLU A 282 -10.07 18.89 20.09
C GLU A 282 -10.26 18.32 21.51
N LEU A 283 -10.71 17.07 21.61
CA LEU A 283 -10.86 16.38 22.90
C LEU A 283 -9.52 16.21 23.62
N LEU A 284 -8.45 15.83 22.90
CA LEU A 284 -7.11 15.72 23.45
C LEU A 284 -6.52 17.09 23.85
N GLY A 285 -6.92 18.15 23.14
CA GLY A 285 -6.53 19.53 23.45
C GLY A 285 -7.07 20.05 24.79
N LEU A 286 -8.11 19.40 25.37
CA LEU A 286 -8.59 19.68 26.72
C LEU A 286 -7.63 19.18 27.83
N LEU A 287 -6.70 18.29 27.46
CA LEU A 287 -5.69 17.80 28.38
C LEU A 287 -4.54 18.82 28.53
N PRO A 288 -3.79 18.78 29.66
CA PRO A 288 -2.64 19.66 29.83
C PRO A 288 -1.64 19.54 28.68
N ALA A 289 -1.13 20.67 28.21
CA ALA A 289 -0.10 20.72 27.18
C ALA A 289 1.16 19.95 27.61
N VAL A 290 1.70 19.12 26.74
CA VAL A 290 2.95 18.41 26.95
C VAL A 290 4.06 19.14 26.20
N GLN A 291 5.11 19.55 26.91
CA GLN A 291 6.21 20.35 26.35
C GLN A 291 5.74 21.65 25.67
N GLY A 292 4.73 22.30 26.24
CA GLY A 292 4.21 23.57 25.75
C GLY A 292 3.35 23.49 24.49
N GLN A 293 2.99 22.30 24.06
CA GLN A 293 2.15 22.07 22.87
C GLN A 293 0.96 21.15 23.21
N ALA A 294 -0.20 21.40 22.60
CA ALA A 294 -1.38 20.57 22.76
C ALA A 294 -1.11 19.11 22.33
N LEU A 295 -1.74 18.16 23.01
CA LEU A 295 -1.73 16.76 22.63
C LEU A 295 -2.58 16.59 21.38
N THR A 296 -2.05 15.83 20.41
CA THR A 296 -2.76 15.39 19.21
C THR A 296 -2.57 13.90 18.99
N LEU A 297 -3.48 13.27 18.27
CA LEU A 297 -3.35 11.85 17.88
C LEU A 297 -2.02 11.60 17.14
N GLN A 298 -1.65 12.52 16.25
CA GLN A 298 -0.40 12.42 15.49
C GLN A 298 0.83 12.45 16.39
N ARG A 299 0.84 13.27 17.44
CA ARG A 299 1.96 13.34 18.40
C ARG A 299 2.04 12.06 19.24
N ILE A 300 0.91 11.58 19.75
CA ILE A 300 0.84 10.34 20.54
C ILE A 300 1.35 9.17 19.71
N LEU A 301 0.88 9.05 18.48
CA LEU A 301 1.33 8.00 17.55
C LEU A 301 2.78 8.20 17.12
N GLY A 302 3.21 9.45 16.98
CA GLY A 302 4.60 9.80 16.73
C GLY A 302 5.53 9.21 17.79
N TRP A 303 5.20 9.41 19.05
CA TRP A 303 5.99 8.86 20.17
C TRP A 303 5.91 7.31 20.23
N LEU A 304 4.71 6.75 20.05
CA LEU A 304 4.50 5.30 20.10
C LEU A 304 5.25 4.56 18.98
N LEU A 305 5.26 5.15 17.79
CA LEU A 305 5.86 4.53 16.60
C LEU A 305 7.27 5.05 16.26
N ALA A 306 7.79 6.02 17.03
CA ALA A 306 9.18 6.48 16.87
C ALA A 306 10.21 5.34 16.99
N PRO A 307 10.09 4.39 17.93
CA PRO A 307 10.98 3.24 17.97
C PRO A 307 10.93 2.40 16.69
N ILE A 308 9.76 2.22 16.09
CA ILE A 308 9.60 1.49 14.81
C ILE A 308 10.26 2.27 13.68
N ALA A 309 10.01 3.60 13.59
CA ALA A 309 10.67 4.46 12.61
C ALA A 309 12.20 4.40 12.75
N TRP A 310 12.70 4.41 13.97
CA TRP A 310 14.13 4.29 14.25
C TRP A 310 14.69 2.93 13.85
N VAL A 311 13.99 1.86 14.14
CA VAL A 311 14.38 0.48 13.82
C VAL A 311 14.48 0.25 12.32
N ILE A 312 13.59 0.84 11.52
CA ILE A 312 13.65 0.73 10.05
C ILE A 312 14.72 1.60 9.40
N GLY A 313 15.44 2.43 10.17
CA GLY A 313 16.61 3.17 9.68
C GLY A 313 16.49 4.69 9.74
N VAL A 314 15.35 5.26 10.16
CA VAL A 314 15.20 6.72 10.36
C VAL A 314 16.05 7.17 11.57
N PRO A 315 16.84 8.26 11.49
CA PRO A 315 17.58 8.80 12.64
C PRO A 315 16.64 9.13 13.82
N TRP A 316 17.16 9.00 15.06
CA TRP A 316 16.32 9.25 16.23
C TRP A 316 15.77 10.70 16.28
N SER A 317 16.54 11.65 15.79
CA SER A 317 16.12 13.06 15.66
C SER A 317 14.89 13.26 14.76
N GLU A 318 14.66 12.35 13.80
CA GLU A 318 13.56 12.38 12.84
C GLU A 318 12.49 11.32 13.17
N ALA A 319 12.75 10.44 14.16
CA ALA A 319 11.95 9.27 14.43
C ALA A 319 10.50 9.59 14.87
N VAL A 320 10.31 10.69 15.60
CA VAL A 320 8.96 11.13 16.01
C VAL A 320 8.15 11.56 14.81
N THR A 321 8.75 12.32 13.89
CA THR A 321 8.09 12.71 12.62
C THR A 321 7.77 11.48 11.77
N GLY A 322 8.72 10.55 11.63
CA GLY A 322 8.49 9.28 10.91
C GLY A 322 7.41 8.42 11.58
N GLY A 323 7.41 8.36 12.91
CA GLY A 323 6.38 7.66 13.69
C GLY A 323 4.99 8.29 13.51
N SER A 324 4.91 9.62 13.43
CA SER A 324 3.66 10.33 13.16
C SER A 324 3.07 9.95 11.80
N LEU A 325 3.90 9.91 10.75
CA LEU A 325 3.49 9.48 9.41
C LEU A 325 3.02 8.01 9.40
N LEU A 326 3.74 7.11 10.07
CA LEU A 326 3.32 5.71 10.22
C LEU A 326 1.99 5.61 11.00
N GLY A 327 1.80 6.45 12.01
CA GLY A 327 0.55 6.53 12.77
C GLY A 327 -0.61 7.04 11.93
N THR A 328 -0.41 8.12 11.17
CA THR A 328 -1.40 8.64 10.21
C THR A 328 -1.82 7.55 9.23
N LYS A 329 -0.86 6.79 8.68
CA LYS A 329 -1.15 5.66 7.80
C LYS A 329 -2.08 4.64 8.46
N VAL A 330 -1.77 4.20 9.68
CA VAL A 330 -2.51 3.11 10.35
C VAL A 330 -3.91 3.55 10.77
N ILE A 331 -4.04 4.75 11.32
CA ILE A 331 -5.33 5.23 11.84
C ILE A 331 -6.22 5.80 10.74
N LEU A 332 -5.64 6.59 9.83
CA LEU A 332 -6.35 7.18 8.71
C LEU A 332 -6.16 6.33 7.45
N ASN A 333 -5.16 6.68 6.67
CA ASN A 333 -4.71 5.93 5.50
C ASN A 333 -3.34 6.44 5.00
N GLU A 334 -2.77 5.68 4.08
CA GLU A 334 -1.49 6.01 3.43
C GLU A 334 -1.58 7.23 2.51
N LEU A 335 -2.76 7.53 1.95
CA LEU A 335 -2.98 8.71 1.11
C LEU A 335 -2.68 9.99 1.90
N LEU A 336 -3.27 10.12 3.10
CA LEU A 336 -3.03 11.25 3.97
C LEU A 336 -1.60 11.27 4.48
N ALA A 337 -1.02 10.10 4.81
CA ALA A 337 0.38 10.03 5.23
C ALA A 337 1.35 10.51 4.13
N TYR A 338 1.09 10.19 2.85
CA TYR A 338 1.86 10.70 1.72
C TYR A 338 1.64 12.20 1.49
N LEU A 339 0.41 12.65 1.63
CA LEU A 339 0.09 14.08 1.54
C LEU A 339 0.80 14.87 2.64
N ASP A 340 0.70 14.40 3.89
CA ASP A 340 1.41 15.00 5.04
C ASP A 340 2.93 15.04 4.78
N MET A 341 3.51 13.91 4.31
CA MET A 341 4.94 13.84 4.00
C MET A 341 5.35 14.82 2.91
N SER A 342 4.49 15.05 1.91
CA SER A 342 4.77 15.99 0.82
C SER A 342 4.76 17.45 1.25
N GLN A 343 4.04 17.77 2.33
CA GLN A 343 3.91 19.13 2.88
C GLN A 343 4.93 19.44 3.99
N LEU A 344 5.70 18.43 4.45
CA LEU A 344 6.72 18.65 5.47
C LEU A 344 7.84 19.56 4.95
N PRO A 345 8.34 20.48 5.79
CA PRO A 345 9.53 21.27 5.48
C PRO A 345 10.70 20.38 5.06
N ALA A 346 11.55 20.87 4.15
CA ALA A 346 12.72 20.12 3.67
C ALA A 346 13.65 19.66 4.83
N THR A 347 13.70 20.43 5.91
CA THR A 347 14.51 20.17 7.09
C THR A 347 13.93 19.14 8.07
N ALA A 348 12.65 18.77 7.94
CA ALA A 348 11.97 17.87 8.87
C ALA A 348 12.43 16.40 8.74
N LEU A 349 12.80 16.00 7.52
CA LEU A 349 13.27 14.65 7.20
C LEU A 349 14.41 14.75 6.17
N SER A 350 15.47 14.00 6.38
CA SER A 350 16.51 13.79 5.36
C SER A 350 15.96 13.06 4.14
N GLU A 351 16.59 13.21 2.97
CA GLU A 351 16.21 12.52 1.74
C GLU A 351 16.13 10.99 1.94
N ARG A 352 17.10 10.44 2.66
CA ARG A 352 17.12 9.02 3.04
C ARG A 352 15.91 8.63 3.87
N SER A 353 15.56 9.40 4.89
CA SER A 353 14.38 9.13 5.74
C SER A 353 13.08 9.23 4.96
N ARG A 354 12.98 10.21 4.05
CA ARG A 354 11.83 10.32 3.13
C ARG A 354 11.69 9.07 2.27
N LEU A 355 12.80 8.56 1.74
CA LEU A 355 12.79 7.35 0.93
C LEU A 355 12.40 6.12 1.76
N ILE A 356 13.00 5.90 2.93
CA ILE A 356 12.66 4.80 3.84
C ILE A 356 11.16 4.84 4.19
N LEU A 357 10.65 6.02 4.56
CA LEU A 357 9.26 6.21 4.94
C LEU A 357 8.32 6.04 3.74
N ALA A 358 8.70 6.49 2.54
CA ALA A 358 7.89 6.25 1.35
C ALA A 358 7.62 4.76 1.11
N TYR A 359 8.62 3.91 1.34
CA TYR A 359 8.45 2.45 1.25
C TYR A 359 7.66 1.88 2.44
N ALA A 360 7.90 2.38 3.65
CA ALA A 360 7.17 1.93 4.83
C ALA A 360 5.69 2.36 4.83
N LEU A 361 5.35 3.45 4.16
CA LEU A 361 3.98 3.92 3.99
C LEU A 361 3.23 3.16 2.88
N CYS A 362 3.93 2.49 1.96
CA CYS A 362 3.36 1.84 0.78
C CYS A 362 2.56 0.58 1.15
N GLY A 363 1.28 0.74 1.46
CA GLY A 363 0.36 -0.38 1.75
C GLY A 363 -0.88 0.05 2.51
N PHE A 364 -1.95 -0.69 2.30
CA PHE A 364 -3.30 -0.42 2.79
C PHE A 364 -3.56 -0.84 4.25
N ALA A 365 -2.51 -0.98 5.08
CA ALA A 365 -2.66 -1.41 6.47
C ALA A 365 -3.25 -0.30 7.37
N ASN A 366 -4.57 -0.10 7.27
CA ASN A 366 -5.33 0.88 8.04
C ASN A 366 -6.75 0.37 8.35
N PHE A 367 -7.48 1.05 9.26
CA PHE A 367 -8.82 0.65 9.67
C PHE A 367 -9.87 0.79 8.55
N GLY A 368 -9.75 1.81 7.69
CA GLY A 368 -10.66 1.98 6.55
C GLY A 368 -10.56 0.82 5.57
N SER A 369 -9.34 0.46 5.22
CA SER A 369 -9.02 -0.68 4.35
C SER A 369 -9.46 -2.01 4.96
N LEU A 370 -9.37 -2.16 6.28
CA LEU A 370 -9.89 -3.35 6.97
C LEU A 370 -11.40 -3.51 6.74
N GLY A 371 -12.16 -2.43 6.87
CA GLY A 371 -13.61 -2.44 6.60
C GLY A 371 -13.92 -2.88 5.16
N ILE A 372 -13.18 -2.35 4.19
CA ILE A 372 -13.29 -2.71 2.77
C ILE A 372 -12.97 -4.19 2.55
N MET A 373 -11.88 -4.69 3.14
CA MET A 373 -11.47 -6.10 3.02
C MET A 373 -12.49 -7.05 3.64
N ILE A 374 -13.00 -6.77 4.84
CA ILE A 374 -14.04 -7.57 5.50
C ILE A 374 -15.32 -7.59 4.67
N GLY A 375 -15.72 -6.45 4.12
CA GLY A 375 -16.87 -6.34 3.22
C GLY A 375 -16.67 -7.15 1.96
N GLY A 376 -15.59 -6.95 1.24
CA GLY A 376 -15.28 -7.62 -0.02
C GLY A 376 -15.09 -9.13 0.14
N MET A 377 -14.16 -9.57 0.95
CA MET A 377 -13.90 -11.00 1.15
C MET A 377 -15.08 -11.72 1.85
N GLY A 378 -15.77 -11.03 2.77
CA GLY A 378 -16.93 -11.58 3.46
C GLY A 378 -18.13 -11.84 2.55
N THR A 379 -18.28 -11.08 1.45
CA THR A 379 -19.31 -11.36 0.43
C THR A 379 -18.90 -12.49 -0.52
N MET A 380 -17.59 -12.67 -0.76
CA MET A 380 -17.06 -13.76 -1.59
C MET A 380 -17.11 -15.13 -0.90
N ALA A 381 -16.90 -15.14 0.43
CA ALA A 381 -16.91 -16.34 1.26
C ALA A 381 -17.69 -16.09 2.56
N PRO A 382 -19.03 -16.02 2.51
CA PRO A 382 -19.86 -15.68 3.67
C PRO A 382 -19.68 -16.64 4.85
N GLU A 383 -19.44 -17.91 4.59
CA GLU A 383 -19.19 -18.95 5.59
C GLU A 383 -17.87 -18.74 6.38
N ARG A 384 -16.94 -17.97 5.85
CA ARG A 384 -15.66 -17.64 6.50
C ARG A 384 -15.60 -16.21 7.04
N ARG A 385 -16.71 -15.46 6.97
CA ARG A 385 -16.73 -14.06 7.40
C ARG A 385 -16.28 -13.89 8.86
N GLY A 386 -16.70 -14.78 9.77
CA GLY A 386 -16.27 -14.74 11.18
C GLY A 386 -14.75 -14.88 11.34
N GLU A 387 -14.12 -15.72 10.53
CA GLU A 387 -12.68 -15.92 10.54
C GLU A 387 -11.96 -14.68 9.95
N ILE A 388 -12.43 -14.12 8.83
CA ILE A 388 -11.91 -12.90 8.22
C ILE A 388 -11.93 -11.75 9.24
N VAL A 389 -13.05 -11.56 9.96
CA VAL A 389 -13.17 -10.54 11.00
C VAL A 389 -12.16 -10.80 12.14
N SER A 390 -12.02 -12.05 12.59
CA SER A 390 -11.09 -12.40 13.68
C SER A 390 -9.62 -12.17 13.33
N LEU A 391 -9.27 -12.29 12.06
CA LEU A 391 -7.93 -12.04 11.53
C LEU A 391 -7.69 -10.56 11.18
N GLY A 392 -8.74 -9.75 11.13
CA GLY A 392 -8.72 -8.40 10.60
C GLY A 392 -7.68 -7.50 11.24
N LEU A 393 -7.74 -7.30 12.57
CA LEU A 393 -6.77 -6.47 13.28
C LEU A 393 -5.33 -7.01 13.16
N LYS A 394 -5.18 -8.34 13.18
CA LYS A 394 -3.87 -8.97 12.95
C LYS A 394 -3.33 -8.65 11.57
N SER A 395 -4.19 -8.55 10.55
CA SER A 395 -3.75 -8.24 9.17
C SER A 395 -3.26 -6.79 9.03
N ILE A 396 -3.81 -5.82 9.79
CA ILE A 396 -3.26 -4.46 9.88
C ILE A 396 -1.84 -4.51 10.48
N VAL A 397 -1.67 -5.19 11.60
CA VAL A 397 -0.35 -5.33 12.24
C VAL A 397 0.64 -6.01 11.28
N ALA A 398 0.24 -7.13 10.67
CA ALA A 398 1.07 -7.87 9.72
C ALA A 398 1.46 -7.03 8.49
N GLY A 399 0.50 -6.32 7.90
CA GLY A 399 0.74 -5.44 6.76
C GLY A 399 1.67 -4.27 7.12
N THR A 400 1.49 -3.68 8.30
CA THR A 400 2.39 -2.62 8.80
C THR A 400 3.82 -3.14 9.01
N LEU A 401 3.98 -4.31 9.64
CA LEU A 401 5.30 -4.91 9.82
C LEU A 401 5.95 -5.25 8.46
N ALA A 402 5.20 -5.78 7.50
CA ALA A 402 5.70 -6.09 6.16
C ALA A 402 6.18 -4.84 5.41
N THR A 403 5.40 -3.76 5.44
CA THR A 403 5.83 -2.49 4.81
C THR A 403 6.99 -1.83 5.57
N CYS A 404 7.05 -1.94 6.89
CA CYS A 404 8.22 -1.52 7.67
C CYS A 404 9.48 -2.34 7.33
N MET A 405 9.35 -3.67 7.09
CA MET A 405 10.46 -4.46 6.57
C MET A 405 10.96 -3.95 5.22
N THR A 406 10.01 -3.56 4.35
CA THR A 406 10.34 -2.96 3.06
C THR A 406 11.13 -1.65 3.24
N GLY A 407 10.71 -0.77 4.15
CA GLY A 407 11.46 0.41 4.54
C GLY A 407 12.86 0.09 5.10
N ALA A 408 12.97 -0.93 5.95
CA ALA A 408 14.26 -1.36 6.51
C ALA A 408 15.24 -1.87 5.43
N VAL A 409 14.74 -2.62 4.44
CA VAL A 409 15.55 -3.08 3.28
C VAL A 409 16.07 -1.89 2.48
N ILE A 410 15.24 -0.89 2.21
CA ILE A 410 15.67 0.35 1.54
C ILE A 410 16.68 1.11 2.38
N GLY A 411 16.49 1.11 3.69
CA GLY A 411 17.44 1.66 4.63
C GLY A 411 18.83 1.00 4.60
N MET A 412 19.02 -0.17 4.00
CA MET A 412 20.32 -0.83 3.82
C MET A 412 21.02 -0.42 2.53
N LEU A 413 20.27 0.00 1.51
CA LEU A 413 20.74 0.27 0.15
C LEU A 413 21.08 1.74 -0.07
#